data_d4edf34b6ff58870f1c14a652a65cd7f
#
_entry.id   d4edf34b6ff58870f1c14a652a65cd7f
#
_cell.length_a   1.000
_cell.length_b   1.000
_cell.length_c   1.000
_cell.angle_alpha   90.00
_cell.angle_beta   90.00
_cell.angle_gamma   90.00
#
_symmetry.space_group_name_H-M   'P 1'
#
loop_
_entity.id
_entity.type
_entity.pdbx_description
1 polymer ?
#
loop_
_entity_poly.entity_id
_entity_poly.type
_entity_poly.pdbx_seq_one_letter_code
_entity_poly.pdbx_strand_id
1 'polypeptide(L)'
;MKKLLIAAMLVQLSAMTVLAQNKTLLISESGLPYTAQTWFAYGSESIDQKDIVGCWDQGKRIVTAAYTGEGWFVIMAANTPYTMQTYFLSDQWPEEWLAKKTQEGYAITSLSRSEKQWLVVLSQGSGISRQIVWQNSWDNLAPWIAEQKNRGYSITDLAFYGKQWLVVMSQDSQFVSQGYFISKTTNDMMRSIQSEVWGKGFNLHQVAYGDGKYIVTFGNYASGDERFQNLQVSPDDPKDYIRQQWEKGICIAYIGGGLVTTKKKR
;
A
#
# COMPACT_ATOMS: atom_id res chain seq x y z
N MET A 1 -4.96 -72.84 13.33
CA MET A 1 -5.31 -71.83 12.33
C MET A 1 -5.60 -70.51 13.06
N LYS A 2 -4.59 -69.65 13.12
CA LYS A 2 -4.75 -68.35 13.76
C LYS A 2 -5.01 -67.28 12.64
N LYS A 3 -6.21 -66.70 12.68
CA LYS A 3 -6.57 -65.61 11.77
C LYS A 3 -5.89 -64.33 12.25
N LEU A 4 -5.00 -63.77 11.43
CA LEU A 4 -4.39 -62.47 11.62
C LEU A 4 -5.40 -61.43 11.16
N LEU A 5 -5.91 -60.60 12.08
CA LEU A 5 -6.65 -59.38 11.75
C LEU A 5 -5.62 -58.27 11.48
N ILE A 6 -5.53 -57.85 10.23
CA ILE A 6 -4.81 -56.63 9.84
C ILE A 6 -5.79 -55.49 10.04
N ALA A 7 -5.57 -54.68 11.08
CA ALA A 7 -6.26 -53.39 11.26
C ALA A 7 -5.63 -52.40 10.32
N ALA A 8 -6.36 -52.02 9.27
CA ALA A 8 -5.98 -50.92 8.40
C ALA A 8 -6.19 -49.59 9.14
N MET A 9 -5.11 -48.96 9.56
CA MET A 9 -5.13 -47.62 10.16
C MET A 9 -5.27 -46.61 9.02
N LEU A 10 -6.51 -46.15 8.78
CA LEU A 10 -6.80 -45.03 7.89
C LEU A 10 -6.25 -43.77 8.53
N VAL A 11 -5.09 -43.35 8.08
CA VAL A 11 -4.58 -42.01 8.37
C VAL A 11 -5.41 -41.01 7.55
N GLN A 12 -6.39 -40.40 8.17
CA GLN A 12 -7.06 -39.25 7.61
C GLN A 12 -6.07 -38.08 7.60
N LEU A 13 -5.43 -37.84 6.46
CA LEU A 13 -4.81 -36.57 6.19
C LEU A 13 -5.93 -35.52 6.11
N SER A 14 -6.19 -34.85 7.22
CA SER A 14 -7.02 -33.64 7.20
C SER A 14 -6.27 -32.58 6.42
N ALA A 15 -6.69 -32.30 5.19
CA ALA A 15 -6.23 -31.17 4.41
C ALA A 15 -6.51 -29.89 5.24
N MET A 16 -5.45 -29.25 5.74
CA MET A 16 -5.56 -27.92 6.33
C MET A 16 -5.96 -26.95 5.21
N THR A 17 -7.22 -26.54 5.20
CA THR A 17 -7.65 -25.46 4.32
C THR A 17 -7.01 -24.18 4.83
N VAL A 18 -6.03 -23.70 4.10
CA VAL A 18 -5.45 -22.37 4.33
C VAL A 18 -6.44 -21.38 3.73
N LEU A 19 -7.20 -20.71 4.58
CA LEU A 19 -8.05 -19.60 4.14
C LEU A 19 -7.15 -18.37 3.96
N ALA A 20 -7.02 -17.94 2.73
CA ALA A 20 -6.44 -16.64 2.43
C ALA A 20 -7.45 -15.56 2.86
N GLN A 21 -7.07 -14.70 3.79
CA GLN A 21 -7.87 -13.53 4.15
C GLN A 21 -7.20 -12.29 3.60
N ASN A 22 -7.94 -11.53 2.81
CA ASN A 22 -7.52 -10.19 2.42
C ASN A 22 -7.55 -9.30 3.66
N LYS A 23 -6.48 -8.55 3.88
CA LYS A 23 -6.43 -7.53 4.92
C LYS A 23 -6.28 -6.17 4.27
N THR A 24 -7.11 -5.25 4.69
CA THR A 24 -6.98 -3.85 4.33
C THR A 24 -6.19 -3.14 5.43
N LEU A 25 -5.19 -2.40 5.01
CA LEU A 25 -4.31 -1.61 5.85
C LEU A 25 -4.61 -0.13 5.61
N LEU A 26 -4.99 0.61 6.65
CA LEU A 26 -5.31 2.02 6.54
C LEU A 26 -4.47 2.83 7.52
N ILE A 27 -3.79 3.86 7.00
CA ILE A 27 -3.17 4.89 7.82
C ILE A 27 -4.08 6.11 7.78
N SER A 28 -4.58 6.54 8.92
CA SER A 28 -5.28 7.80 9.11
C SER A 28 -4.36 8.81 9.78
N GLU A 29 -4.45 10.07 9.38
CA GLU A 29 -3.50 11.10 9.76
C GLU A 29 -4.19 12.45 9.94
N SER A 30 -3.90 13.14 11.04
CA SER A 30 -4.26 14.54 11.25
C SER A 30 -3.18 15.47 10.70
N GLY A 31 -3.53 16.73 10.44
CA GLY A 31 -2.56 17.74 9.97
C GLY A 31 -2.27 17.69 8.47
N LEU A 32 -2.88 16.77 7.72
CA LEU A 32 -2.85 16.83 6.26
C LEU A 32 -3.64 18.03 5.74
N PRO A 33 -3.17 18.70 4.68
CA PRO A 33 -3.89 19.80 4.06
C PRO A 33 -5.15 19.35 3.31
N TYR A 34 -5.39 18.05 3.22
CA TYR A 34 -6.50 17.47 2.46
C TYR A 34 -7.85 17.88 3.02
N THR A 35 -8.75 18.23 2.13
CA THR A 35 -10.14 18.54 2.47
C THR A 35 -11.09 17.72 1.60
N ALA A 36 -12.35 17.64 2.01
CA ALA A 36 -13.43 17.02 1.23
C ALA A 36 -13.04 15.64 0.63
N GLN A 37 -12.50 14.75 1.47
CA GLN A 37 -12.19 13.38 1.04
C GLN A 37 -13.44 12.64 0.58
N THR A 38 -13.26 11.82 -0.44
CA THR A 38 -14.28 10.93 -1.02
C THR A 38 -13.63 9.58 -1.28
N TRP A 39 -14.39 8.49 -1.15
CA TRP A 39 -13.92 7.17 -1.52
C TRP A 39 -14.87 6.52 -2.54
N PHE A 40 -14.31 5.64 -3.36
CA PHE A 40 -15.02 4.73 -4.24
C PHE A 40 -14.56 3.30 -3.96
N ALA A 41 -15.51 2.38 -3.89
CA ALA A 41 -15.24 0.95 -3.76
C ALA A 41 -15.88 0.25 -4.97
N TYR A 42 -15.05 -0.34 -5.80
CA TYR A 42 -15.46 -1.07 -7.00
C TYR A 42 -15.36 -2.57 -6.69
N GLY A 43 -16.49 -3.28 -6.75
CA GLY A 43 -16.53 -4.74 -6.55
C GLY A 43 -15.99 -5.52 -7.75
N SER A 44 -14.96 -5.02 -8.41
CA SER A 44 -14.41 -5.59 -9.64
C SER A 44 -12.98 -5.13 -9.89
N GLU A 45 -12.36 -5.69 -10.92
CA GLU A 45 -11.04 -5.29 -11.44
C GLU A 45 -11.08 -3.99 -12.29
N SER A 46 -12.25 -3.36 -12.43
CA SER A 46 -12.40 -2.09 -13.17
C SER A 46 -12.72 -0.93 -12.24
N ILE A 47 -12.30 0.25 -12.63
CA ILE A 47 -12.64 1.53 -12.00
C ILE A 47 -13.57 2.27 -12.95
N ASP A 48 -14.70 2.78 -12.44
CA ASP A 48 -15.56 3.64 -13.27
C ASP A 48 -14.87 5.00 -13.47
N GLN A 49 -14.47 5.25 -14.72
CA GLN A 49 -13.79 6.48 -15.09
C GLN A 49 -14.64 7.73 -14.81
N LYS A 50 -15.96 7.62 -14.85
CA LYS A 50 -16.87 8.77 -14.63
C LYS A 50 -16.74 9.29 -13.19
N ASP A 51 -16.61 8.40 -12.21
CA ASP A 51 -16.42 8.78 -10.81
C ASP A 51 -15.13 9.58 -10.64
N ILE A 52 -14.04 9.10 -11.24
CA ILE A 52 -12.72 9.73 -11.13
C ILE A 52 -12.71 11.09 -11.84
N VAL A 53 -13.23 11.17 -13.08
CA VAL A 53 -13.30 12.41 -13.84
C VAL A 53 -14.20 13.42 -13.14
N GLY A 54 -15.37 13.02 -12.65
CA GLY A 54 -16.28 13.91 -11.92
C GLY A 54 -15.64 14.48 -10.64
N CYS A 55 -14.76 13.74 -9.97
CA CYS A 55 -13.99 14.25 -8.86
C CYS A 55 -12.85 15.18 -9.30
N TRP A 56 -12.18 14.89 -10.42
CA TRP A 56 -11.15 15.79 -10.97
C TRP A 56 -11.75 17.15 -11.34
N ASP A 57 -12.95 17.17 -11.92
CA ASP A 57 -13.68 18.41 -12.26
C ASP A 57 -14.03 19.24 -11.01
N GLN A 58 -14.19 18.57 -9.86
CA GLN A 58 -14.36 19.21 -8.54
C GLN A 58 -13.06 19.59 -7.85
N GLY A 59 -11.90 19.48 -8.53
CA GLY A 59 -10.59 19.79 -7.96
C GLY A 59 -10.03 18.73 -7.02
N LYS A 60 -10.67 17.56 -6.92
CA LYS A 60 -10.14 16.44 -6.12
C LYS A 60 -9.12 15.64 -6.91
N ARG A 61 -8.20 14.98 -6.21
CA ARG A 61 -7.18 14.09 -6.79
C ARG A 61 -7.11 12.79 -5.99
N ILE A 62 -6.74 11.71 -6.64
CA ILE A 62 -6.47 10.42 -5.97
C ILE A 62 -5.27 10.63 -5.04
N VAL A 63 -5.46 10.35 -3.76
CA VAL A 63 -4.38 10.41 -2.76
C VAL A 63 -3.82 9.03 -2.46
N THR A 64 -4.65 8.00 -2.56
CA THR A 64 -4.23 6.61 -2.39
C THR A 64 -5.26 5.66 -3.02
N ALA A 65 -4.80 4.53 -3.51
CA ALA A 65 -5.67 3.48 -4.03
C ALA A 65 -5.07 2.10 -3.77
N ALA A 66 -5.93 1.10 -3.52
CA ALA A 66 -5.50 -0.27 -3.33
C ALA A 66 -6.54 -1.28 -3.81
N TYR A 67 -6.09 -2.48 -4.13
CA TYR A 67 -6.96 -3.63 -4.30
C TYR A 67 -7.16 -4.31 -2.95
N THR A 68 -8.41 -4.40 -2.50
CA THR A 68 -8.74 -4.90 -1.15
C THR A 68 -9.22 -6.37 -1.14
N GLY A 69 -9.08 -7.05 -2.26
CA GLY A 69 -9.50 -8.45 -2.43
C GLY A 69 -10.90 -8.61 -3.01
N GLU A 70 -11.76 -7.64 -2.80
CA GLU A 70 -13.10 -7.60 -3.40
C GLU A 70 -13.12 -6.71 -4.65
N GLY A 71 -12.18 -5.76 -4.75
CA GLY A 71 -12.09 -4.80 -5.85
C GLY A 71 -11.18 -3.62 -5.51
N TRP A 72 -11.17 -2.64 -6.41
CA TRP A 72 -10.41 -1.42 -6.20
C TRP A 72 -11.08 -0.52 -5.18
N PHE A 73 -10.29 0.00 -4.28
CA PHE A 73 -10.67 1.06 -3.35
C PHE A 73 -9.83 2.30 -3.63
N VAL A 74 -10.49 3.43 -3.89
CA VAL A 74 -9.83 4.69 -4.29
C VAL A 74 -10.27 5.79 -3.34
N ILE A 75 -9.31 6.53 -2.78
CA ILE A 75 -9.56 7.71 -1.94
C ILE A 75 -9.08 8.95 -2.69
N MET A 76 -9.95 9.94 -2.79
CA MET A 76 -9.68 11.21 -3.43
C MET A 76 -9.89 12.36 -2.45
N ALA A 77 -9.12 13.43 -2.59
CA ALA A 77 -9.23 14.61 -1.74
C ALA A 77 -9.06 15.90 -2.55
N ALA A 78 -9.66 16.98 -2.08
CA ALA A 78 -9.34 18.34 -2.50
C ALA A 78 -8.14 18.88 -1.72
N ASN A 79 -7.59 20.00 -2.17
CA ASN A 79 -6.45 20.68 -1.56
C ASN A 79 -5.18 19.81 -1.47
N THR A 80 -4.96 18.97 -2.48
CA THR A 80 -3.72 18.23 -2.66
C THR A 80 -2.69 19.09 -3.39
N PRO A 81 -1.39 18.77 -3.33
CA PRO A 81 -0.39 19.47 -4.15
C PRO A 81 -0.49 19.13 -5.64
N TYR A 82 -1.28 18.15 -6.01
CA TYR A 82 -1.34 17.65 -7.39
C TYR A 82 -2.11 18.59 -8.31
N THR A 83 -1.46 19.07 -9.36
CA THR A 83 -2.05 19.96 -10.36
C THR A 83 -2.79 19.18 -11.44
N MET A 84 -2.12 18.18 -12.01
CA MET A 84 -2.69 17.25 -13.00
C MET A 84 -2.51 15.82 -12.54
N GLN A 85 -3.44 14.96 -12.93
CA GLN A 85 -3.37 13.54 -12.56
C GLN A 85 -3.89 12.65 -13.68
N THR A 86 -3.31 11.48 -13.79
CA THR A 86 -3.77 10.40 -14.66
C THR A 86 -3.58 9.06 -13.95
N TYR A 87 -4.27 8.03 -14.37
CA TYR A 87 -4.05 6.68 -13.90
C TYR A 87 -4.11 5.69 -15.06
N PHE A 88 -3.57 4.51 -14.83
CA PHE A 88 -3.57 3.43 -15.78
C PHE A 88 -3.81 2.09 -15.08
N LEU A 89 -4.75 1.32 -15.63
CA LEU A 89 -4.97 -0.08 -15.28
C LEU A 89 -4.36 -0.95 -16.38
N SER A 90 -3.48 -1.88 -16.01
CA SER A 90 -2.80 -2.75 -16.96
C SER A 90 -2.48 -4.11 -16.35
N ASP A 91 -2.61 -5.18 -17.11
CA ASP A 91 -2.16 -6.52 -16.74
C ASP A 91 -0.63 -6.66 -16.76
N GLN A 92 0.05 -5.86 -17.59
CA GLN A 92 1.49 -5.74 -17.64
C GLN A 92 1.98 -4.45 -16.99
N TRP A 93 3.23 -4.45 -16.51
CA TRP A 93 3.87 -3.22 -16.05
C TRP A 93 3.99 -2.24 -17.21
N PRO A 94 3.42 -1.02 -17.12
CA PRO A 94 3.28 -0.11 -18.26
C PRO A 94 4.52 0.76 -18.49
N GLU A 95 5.67 0.17 -18.77
CA GLU A 95 6.97 0.84 -18.82
C GLU A 95 7.01 1.97 -19.86
N GLU A 96 6.54 1.74 -21.08
CA GLU A 96 6.54 2.76 -22.16
C GLU A 96 5.64 3.95 -21.81
N TRP A 97 4.46 3.66 -21.26
CA TRP A 97 3.54 4.71 -20.84
C TRP A 97 4.13 5.53 -19.69
N LEU A 98 4.76 4.88 -18.70
CA LEU A 98 5.45 5.54 -17.60
C LEU A 98 6.59 6.43 -18.10
N ALA A 99 7.43 5.93 -19.01
CA ALA A 99 8.52 6.69 -19.59
C ALA A 99 8.01 7.97 -20.28
N LYS A 100 6.93 7.86 -21.08
CA LYS A 100 6.30 9.02 -21.72
C LYS A 100 5.77 10.00 -20.69
N LYS A 101 5.04 9.54 -19.68
CA LYS A 101 4.44 10.40 -18.65
C LYS A 101 5.50 11.08 -17.77
N THR A 102 6.60 10.40 -17.49
CA THR A 102 7.73 11.01 -16.79
C THR A 102 8.33 12.17 -17.58
N GLN A 103 8.45 12.06 -18.92
CA GLN A 103 8.88 13.15 -19.80
C GLN A 103 7.89 14.33 -19.79
N GLU A 104 6.60 14.06 -19.56
CA GLU A 104 5.56 15.07 -19.40
C GLU A 104 5.53 15.69 -17.98
N GLY A 105 6.46 15.32 -17.09
CA GLY A 105 6.56 15.86 -15.72
C GLY A 105 5.67 15.18 -14.69
N TYR A 106 5.16 14.00 -14.99
CA TYR A 106 4.40 13.20 -14.03
C TYR A 106 5.33 12.29 -13.21
N ALA A 107 4.94 12.04 -11.96
CA ALA A 107 5.56 11.07 -11.07
C ALA A 107 4.51 10.08 -10.54
N ILE A 108 4.92 8.85 -10.23
CA ILE A 108 4.07 7.86 -9.57
C ILE A 108 3.76 8.37 -8.15
N THR A 109 2.49 8.48 -7.83
CA THR A 109 2.00 8.96 -6.52
C THR A 109 1.12 7.95 -5.79
N SER A 110 0.67 6.90 -6.46
CA SER A 110 0.06 5.74 -5.83
C SER A 110 0.19 4.53 -6.74
N LEU A 111 0.52 3.40 -6.16
CA LEU A 111 0.74 2.13 -6.85
C LEU A 111 0.04 1.01 -6.10
N SER A 112 -0.68 0.18 -6.80
CA SER A 112 -1.26 -1.04 -6.24
C SER A 112 -1.34 -2.14 -7.30
N ARG A 113 -1.47 -3.37 -6.82
CA ARG A 113 -1.62 -4.55 -7.69
C ARG A 113 -2.76 -5.41 -7.19
N SER A 114 -3.67 -5.77 -8.09
CA SER A 114 -4.59 -6.88 -7.91
C SER A 114 -3.93 -8.20 -8.34
N GLU A 115 -4.69 -9.27 -8.35
CA GLU A 115 -4.20 -10.53 -8.95
C GLU A 115 -3.94 -10.39 -10.45
N LYS A 116 -4.67 -9.52 -11.15
CA LYS A 116 -4.66 -9.40 -12.62
C LYS A 116 -4.00 -8.13 -13.13
N GLN A 117 -4.16 -7.00 -12.42
CA GLN A 117 -3.84 -5.69 -12.98
C GLN A 117 -3.02 -4.82 -12.02
N TRP A 118 -2.14 -4.02 -12.60
CA TRP A 118 -1.53 -2.86 -11.95
C TRP A 118 -2.49 -1.67 -12.02
N LEU A 119 -2.63 -0.96 -10.92
CA LEU A 119 -3.15 0.40 -10.90
C LEU A 119 -2.00 1.33 -10.58
N VAL A 120 -1.66 2.18 -11.52
CA VAL A 120 -0.60 3.19 -11.37
C VAL A 120 -1.21 4.57 -11.51
N VAL A 121 -1.10 5.37 -10.47
CA VAL A 121 -1.55 6.77 -10.46
C VAL A 121 -0.35 7.68 -10.59
N LEU A 122 -0.42 8.62 -11.50
CA LEU A 122 0.63 9.58 -11.79
C LEU A 122 0.12 11.00 -11.62
N SER A 123 0.91 11.84 -10.96
CA SER A 123 0.54 13.23 -10.70
C SER A 123 1.67 14.19 -11.07
N GLN A 124 1.30 15.36 -11.57
CA GLN A 124 2.16 16.54 -11.62
C GLN A 124 1.98 17.36 -10.33
N GLY A 125 2.95 18.19 -9.98
CA GLY A 125 2.91 19.01 -8.76
C GLY A 125 3.26 18.26 -7.49
N SER A 126 3.68 17.00 -7.58
CA SER A 126 4.06 16.17 -6.44
C SER A 126 5.33 16.62 -5.71
N GLY A 127 6.12 17.50 -6.31
CA GLY A 127 7.45 17.90 -5.81
C GLY A 127 8.56 16.90 -6.13
N ILE A 128 8.23 15.71 -6.63
CA ILE A 128 9.19 14.66 -6.96
C ILE A 128 9.94 15.04 -8.25
N SER A 129 11.28 15.09 -8.18
CA SER A 129 12.12 15.45 -9.32
C SER A 129 12.58 14.24 -10.14
N ARG A 130 12.83 13.12 -9.50
CA ARG A 130 13.28 11.88 -10.14
C ARG A 130 12.69 10.67 -9.46
N GLN A 131 12.33 9.68 -10.25
CA GLN A 131 11.90 8.36 -9.77
C GLN A 131 12.67 7.25 -10.44
N ILE A 132 12.89 6.19 -9.69
CA ILE A 132 13.41 4.92 -10.16
C ILE A 132 12.52 3.81 -9.64
N VAL A 133 12.36 2.78 -10.45
CA VAL A 133 11.54 1.61 -10.12
C VAL A 133 12.38 0.36 -10.33
N TRP A 134 12.34 -0.54 -9.37
CA TRP A 134 12.95 -1.85 -9.54
C TRP A 134 12.07 -2.95 -8.96
N GLN A 135 12.02 -4.08 -9.66
CA GLN A 135 11.27 -5.25 -9.26
C GLN A 135 12.21 -6.44 -9.07
N ASN A 136 12.18 -7.03 -7.88
CA ASN A 136 12.99 -8.21 -7.55
C ASN A 136 12.49 -8.90 -6.26
N SER A 137 13.14 -10.00 -5.85
CA SER A 137 13.01 -10.52 -4.49
C SER A 137 13.49 -9.47 -3.47
N TRP A 138 12.95 -9.52 -2.24
CA TRP A 138 13.36 -8.53 -1.22
C TRP A 138 14.86 -8.58 -0.91
N ASP A 139 15.45 -9.76 -0.90
CA ASP A 139 16.87 -9.94 -0.58
C ASP A 139 17.78 -9.24 -1.60
N ASN A 140 17.37 -9.18 -2.86
CA ASN A 140 18.06 -8.42 -3.90
C ASN A 140 17.74 -6.91 -3.86
N LEU A 141 16.53 -6.54 -3.45
CA LEU A 141 16.12 -5.14 -3.34
C LEU A 141 16.78 -4.43 -2.16
N ALA A 142 16.99 -5.10 -1.02
CA ALA A 142 17.51 -4.47 0.18
C ALA A 142 18.88 -3.78 -0.04
N PRO A 143 19.91 -4.41 -0.66
CA PRO A 143 21.16 -3.74 -0.95
C PRO A 143 21.02 -2.60 -1.98
N TRP A 144 20.16 -2.78 -2.99
CA TRP A 144 19.87 -1.72 -3.95
C TRP A 144 19.18 -0.51 -3.29
N ILE A 145 18.20 -0.74 -2.42
CA ILE A 145 17.55 0.34 -1.65
C ILE A 145 18.60 1.10 -0.84
N ALA A 146 19.52 0.40 -0.17
CA ALA A 146 20.58 1.03 0.61
C ALA A 146 21.49 1.91 -0.27
N GLU A 147 21.86 1.44 -1.46
CA GLU A 147 22.63 2.21 -2.44
C GLU A 147 21.86 3.47 -2.89
N GLN A 148 20.58 3.32 -3.28
CA GLN A 148 19.79 4.46 -3.75
C GLN A 148 19.53 5.48 -2.65
N LYS A 149 19.35 5.05 -1.39
CA LYS A 149 19.28 5.97 -0.24
C LYS A 149 20.52 6.85 -0.11
N ASN A 150 21.73 6.30 -0.32
CA ASN A 150 22.97 7.08 -0.33
C ASN A 150 23.02 8.10 -1.49
N ARG A 151 22.20 7.93 -2.51
CA ARG A 151 22.04 8.85 -3.65
C ARG A 151 20.87 9.83 -3.45
N GLY A 152 20.28 9.89 -2.25
CA GLY A 152 19.19 10.79 -1.90
C GLY A 152 17.79 10.32 -2.29
N TYR A 153 17.62 9.05 -2.65
CA TYR A 153 16.28 8.50 -2.91
C TYR A 153 15.63 7.98 -1.64
N SER A 154 14.32 8.16 -1.54
CA SER A 154 13.45 7.57 -0.51
C SER A 154 12.43 6.63 -1.14
N ILE A 155 12.04 5.58 -0.43
CA ILE A 155 10.95 4.69 -0.87
C ILE A 155 9.66 5.50 -0.82
N THR A 156 8.98 5.62 -1.96
CA THR A 156 7.70 6.35 -2.06
C THR A 156 6.53 5.44 -2.33
N ASP A 157 6.76 4.25 -2.87
CA ASP A 157 5.70 3.23 -2.97
C ASP A 157 6.25 1.81 -3.06
N LEU A 158 5.42 0.83 -2.69
CA LEU A 158 5.75 -0.59 -2.64
C LEU A 158 4.54 -1.43 -3.09
N ALA A 159 4.77 -2.41 -3.94
CA ALA A 159 3.78 -3.45 -4.25
C ALA A 159 4.41 -4.82 -4.34
N PHE A 160 3.64 -5.87 -4.02
CA PHE A 160 4.08 -7.26 -4.14
C PHE A 160 3.26 -7.99 -5.19
N TYR A 161 3.96 -8.68 -6.11
CA TYR A 161 3.32 -9.48 -7.14
C TYR A 161 4.26 -10.58 -7.65
N GLY A 162 3.73 -11.77 -7.92
CA GLY A 162 4.46 -12.83 -8.59
C GLY A 162 5.75 -13.26 -7.87
N LYS A 163 5.77 -13.26 -6.55
CA LYS A 163 6.93 -13.53 -5.68
C LYS A 163 8.01 -12.45 -5.69
N GLN A 164 7.72 -11.29 -6.23
CA GLN A 164 8.63 -10.15 -6.29
C GLN A 164 8.00 -8.90 -5.69
N TRP A 165 8.84 -8.05 -5.16
CA TRP A 165 8.50 -6.71 -4.73
C TRP A 165 8.85 -5.73 -5.82
N LEU A 166 7.94 -4.82 -6.11
CA LEU A 166 8.21 -3.64 -6.90
C LEU A 166 8.37 -2.47 -5.93
N VAL A 167 9.49 -1.76 -6.04
CA VAL A 167 9.83 -0.62 -5.20
C VAL A 167 9.96 0.60 -6.08
N VAL A 168 9.24 1.67 -5.71
CA VAL A 168 9.39 3.00 -6.28
C VAL A 168 10.21 3.84 -5.31
N MET A 169 11.29 4.43 -5.78
CA MET A 169 12.10 5.36 -5.00
C MET A 169 12.21 6.71 -5.69
N SER A 170 12.12 7.79 -4.92
CA SER A 170 12.06 9.16 -5.44
C SER A 170 13.06 10.07 -4.77
N GLN A 171 13.62 11.03 -5.54
CA GLN A 171 14.35 12.19 -5.01
C GLN A 171 13.37 13.36 -4.81
N ASP A 172 13.75 14.28 -3.92
CA ASP A 172 12.93 15.45 -3.56
C ASP A 172 11.52 15.02 -3.08
N SER A 173 11.45 13.83 -2.46
CA SER A 173 10.27 13.39 -1.77
C SER A 173 10.05 14.22 -0.49
N GLN A 174 8.87 14.12 0.06
CA GLN A 174 8.51 14.84 1.30
C GLN A 174 9.32 14.43 2.55
N PHE A 175 10.27 13.46 2.45
CA PHE A 175 11.00 12.94 3.58
C PHE A 175 12.39 13.56 3.71
N VAL A 176 12.78 13.99 4.91
CA VAL A 176 14.16 14.36 5.27
C VAL A 176 14.94 13.18 5.82
N SER A 177 14.26 12.19 6.37
CA SER A 177 14.84 10.92 6.79
C SER A 177 13.83 9.81 6.59
N GLN A 178 14.28 8.63 6.21
CA GLN A 178 13.40 7.49 6.01
C GLN A 178 14.09 6.18 6.41
N GLY A 179 13.33 5.31 7.07
CA GLY A 179 13.68 3.94 7.38
C GLY A 179 12.64 2.95 6.89
N TYR A 180 12.97 1.68 6.99
CA TYR A 180 12.00 0.61 6.89
C TYR A 180 12.36 -0.54 7.83
N PHE A 181 11.40 -1.36 8.17
CA PHE A 181 11.63 -2.65 8.82
C PHE A 181 10.71 -3.73 8.25
N ILE A 182 11.04 -4.98 8.56
CA ILE A 182 10.31 -6.17 8.11
C ILE A 182 9.70 -6.85 9.33
N SER A 183 8.45 -7.27 9.20
CA SER A 183 7.77 -8.07 10.22
C SER A 183 7.04 -9.25 9.60
N LYS A 184 7.04 -10.40 10.30
CA LYS A 184 6.36 -11.62 9.83
C LYS A 184 4.92 -11.75 10.37
N THR A 185 4.59 -11.04 11.45
CA THR A 185 3.28 -11.10 12.06
C THR A 185 2.68 -9.72 12.26
N THR A 186 1.35 -9.62 12.25
CA THR A 186 0.65 -8.36 12.54
C THR A 186 0.99 -7.83 13.94
N ASN A 187 1.09 -8.72 14.94
CA ASN A 187 1.39 -8.31 16.32
C ASN A 187 2.79 -7.74 16.47
N ASP A 188 3.80 -8.35 15.83
CA ASP A 188 5.17 -7.85 15.85
C ASP A 188 5.27 -6.53 15.08
N MET A 189 4.60 -6.44 13.93
CA MET A 189 4.51 -5.19 13.16
C MET A 189 3.94 -4.06 14.01
N MET A 190 2.78 -4.28 14.66
CA MET A 190 2.14 -3.23 15.49
C MET A 190 3.02 -2.82 16.67
N ARG A 191 3.67 -3.77 17.35
CA ARG A 191 4.61 -3.45 18.44
C ARG A 191 5.79 -2.62 17.95
N SER A 192 6.38 -2.99 16.81
CA SER A 192 7.51 -2.25 16.23
C SER A 192 7.07 -0.85 15.76
N ILE A 193 5.88 -0.70 15.20
CA ILE A 193 5.35 0.62 14.86
C ILE A 193 5.22 1.49 16.11
N GLN A 194 4.69 0.96 17.20
CA GLN A 194 4.53 1.70 18.43
C GLN A 194 5.88 2.11 19.06
N SER A 195 6.87 1.21 19.12
CA SER A 195 8.14 1.46 19.77
C SER A 195 9.18 2.15 18.88
N GLU A 196 9.30 1.72 17.62
CA GLU A 196 10.39 2.13 16.75
C GLU A 196 10.00 3.27 15.80
N VAL A 197 8.70 3.45 15.53
CA VAL A 197 8.21 4.53 14.68
C VAL A 197 7.65 5.64 15.57
N TRP A 198 6.46 5.46 16.12
CA TRP A 198 5.78 6.50 16.88
C TRP A 198 6.49 6.84 18.21
N GLY A 199 7.04 5.82 18.92
CA GLY A 199 7.80 6.04 20.16
C GLY A 199 9.11 6.82 19.97
N LYS A 200 9.62 6.90 18.73
CA LYS A 200 10.79 7.70 18.34
C LYS A 200 10.44 8.99 17.58
N GLY A 201 9.15 9.32 17.47
CA GLY A 201 8.69 10.53 16.80
C GLY A 201 8.74 10.47 15.26
N PHE A 202 8.83 9.26 14.68
CA PHE A 202 8.70 9.09 13.24
C PHE A 202 7.24 8.97 12.82
N ASN A 203 6.97 9.33 11.57
CA ASN A 203 5.68 9.10 10.93
C ASN A 203 5.72 7.80 10.12
N LEU A 204 4.65 7.01 10.25
CA LEU A 204 4.40 5.85 9.42
C LEU A 204 4.02 6.33 8.02
N HIS A 205 4.66 5.79 6.99
CA HIS A 205 4.38 6.18 5.62
C HIS A 205 3.54 5.14 4.88
N GLN A 206 3.97 3.88 4.92
CA GLN A 206 3.31 2.81 4.17
C GLN A 206 3.49 1.47 4.89
N VAL A 207 2.52 0.59 4.74
CA VAL A 207 2.58 -0.81 5.14
C VAL A 207 2.15 -1.67 3.97
N ALA A 208 3.06 -2.45 3.41
CA ALA A 208 2.78 -3.40 2.34
C ALA A 208 2.95 -4.84 2.85
N TYR A 209 2.10 -5.76 2.37
CA TYR A 209 2.19 -7.19 2.71
C TYR A 209 2.44 -8.02 1.46
N GLY A 210 3.36 -8.96 1.56
CA GLY A 210 3.67 -9.91 0.51
C GLY A 210 4.72 -10.91 0.95
N ASP A 211 4.80 -12.07 0.32
CA ASP A 211 5.77 -13.12 0.63
C ASP A 211 5.82 -13.48 2.13
N GLY A 212 4.66 -13.50 2.80
CA GLY A 212 4.54 -13.83 4.21
C GLY A 212 5.13 -12.79 5.18
N LYS A 213 5.39 -11.58 4.74
CA LYS A 213 5.98 -10.50 5.55
C LYS A 213 5.34 -9.15 5.26
N TYR A 214 5.38 -8.28 6.25
CA TYR A 214 5.07 -6.86 6.15
C TYR A 214 6.36 -6.09 5.90
N ILE A 215 6.34 -5.16 4.97
CA ILE A 215 7.36 -4.12 4.81
C ILE A 215 6.73 -2.83 5.28
N VAL A 216 7.33 -2.20 6.27
CA VAL A 216 6.85 -0.95 6.89
C VAL A 216 7.86 0.14 6.59
N THR A 217 7.43 1.22 5.95
CA THR A 217 8.26 2.41 5.72
C THR A 217 7.83 3.54 6.63
N PHE A 218 8.77 4.29 7.13
CA PHE A 218 8.55 5.39 8.08
C PHE A 218 9.63 6.47 7.92
N GLY A 219 9.34 7.68 8.37
CA GLY A 219 10.32 8.76 8.29
C GLY A 219 9.84 10.06 8.91
N ASN A 220 10.66 11.11 8.78
CA ASN A 220 10.29 12.47 9.13
C ASN A 220 9.98 13.26 7.87
N TYR A 221 8.90 14.02 7.91
CA TYR A 221 8.54 14.91 6.82
C TYR A 221 9.35 16.20 6.86
N ALA A 222 9.64 16.75 5.67
CA ALA A 222 10.39 18.00 5.53
C ALA A 222 9.64 19.21 6.12
N SER A 223 8.32 19.17 6.18
CA SER A 223 7.49 20.20 6.79
C SER A 223 7.70 20.37 8.30
N GLY A 224 8.27 19.35 8.96
CA GLY A 224 8.40 19.34 10.42
C GLY A 224 7.08 19.26 11.18
N ASP A 225 5.98 19.01 10.47
CA ASP A 225 4.64 18.96 11.06
C ASP A 225 4.50 17.75 11.99
N GLU A 226 4.04 17.97 13.19
CA GLU A 226 3.59 16.93 14.07
C GLU A 226 2.27 16.37 13.53
N ARG A 227 2.28 15.10 13.17
CA ARG A 227 1.11 14.39 12.65
C ARG A 227 0.70 13.29 13.61
N PHE A 228 -0.55 13.34 14.01
CA PHE A 228 -1.11 12.22 14.76
C PHE A 228 -1.57 11.15 13.78
N GLN A 229 -1.06 9.95 13.93
CA GLN A 229 -1.36 8.83 13.04
C GLN A 229 -2.01 7.67 13.78
N ASN A 230 -2.83 6.92 13.07
CA ASN A 230 -3.36 5.63 13.50
C ASN A 230 -3.29 4.63 12.34
N LEU A 231 -2.95 3.37 12.65
CA LEU A 231 -2.97 2.26 11.71
C LEU A 231 -4.10 1.31 12.08
N GLN A 232 -4.99 1.10 11.14
CA GLN A 232 -6.02 0.05 11.20
C GLN A 232 -5.64 -1.12 10.30
N VAL A 233 -5.70 -2.32 10.85
CA VAL A 233 -5.59 -3.57 10.10
C VAL A 233 -6.94 -4.26 10.20
N SER A 234 -7.70 -4.30 9.12
CA SER A 234 -9.04 -4.88 9.10
C SER A 234 -9.12 -6.02 8.08
N PRO A 235 -9.74 -7.15 8.41
CA PRO A 235 -10.15 -8.16 7.43
C PRO A 235 -11.42 -7.76 6.67
N ASP A 236 -12.17 -6.76 7.19
CA ASP A 236 -13.50 -6.39 6.75
C ASP A 236 -13.50 -5.09 5.93
N ASP A 237 -14.69 -4.71 5.47
CA ASP A 237 -14.93 -3.49 4.71
C ASP A 237 -14.40 -2.24 5.46
N PRO A 238 -13.48 -1.46 4.88
CA PRO A 238 -12.87 -0.31 5.52
C PRO A 238 -13.81 0.89 5.69
N LYS A 239 -14.98 0.87 5.09
CA LYS A 239 -15.87 2.04 4.96
C LYS A 239 -16.30 2.62 6.29
N ASP A 240 -16.63 1.78 7.27
CA ASP A 240 -17.08 2.25 8.59
C ASP A 240 -15.93 2.90 9.37
N TYR A 241 -14.73 2.34 9.29
CA TYR A 241 -13.54 2.96 9.86
C TYR A 241 -13.25 4.32 9.24
N ILE A 242 -13.29 4.42 7.91
CA ILE A 242 -13.07 5.68 7.18
C ILE A 242 -14.07 6.74 7.63
N ARG A 243 -15.38 6.42 7.70
CA ARG A 243 -16.40 7.37 8.17
C ARG A 243 -16.11 7.86 9.59
N GLN A 244 -15.77 6.95 10.50
CA GLN A 244 -15.43 7.31 11.88
C GLN A 244 -14.20 8.24 11.98
N GLN A 245 -13.20 8.08 11.10
CA GLN A 245 -12.06 8.99 11.06
C GLN A 245 -12.47 10.37 10.52
N TRP A 246 -13.26 10.40 9.47
CA TRP A 246 -13.75 11.67 8.89
C TRP A 246 -14.63 12.46 9.86
N GLU A 247 -15.49 11.80 10.62
CA GLU A 247 -16.30 12.44 11.69
C GLU A 247 -15.42 13.13 12.76
N LYS A 248 -14.19 12.64 12.95
CA LYS A 248 -13.20 13.24 13.85
C LYS A 248 -12.32 14.29 13.17
N GLY A 249 -12.55 14.59 11.88
CA GLY A 249 -11.70 15.49 11.10
C GLY A 249 -10.33 14.90 10.72
N ILE A 250 -10.20 13.57 10.75
CA ILE A 250 -8.95 12.87 10.44
C ILE A 250 -9.03 12.32 9.01
N CYS A 251 -8.01 12.61 8.19
CA CYS A 251 -7.92 12.16 6.81
C CYS A 251 -7.34 10.74 6.71
N ILE A 252 -7.70 10.03 5.66
CA ILE A 252 -7.01 8.79 5.27
C ILE A 252 -5.82 9.18 4.38
N ALA A 253 -4.62 8.84 4.84
CA ALA A 253 -3.37 9.12 4.16
C ALA A 253 -2.94 7.98 3.23
N TYR A 254 -3.26 6.74 3.59
CA TYR A 254 -2.84 5.56 2.86
C TYR A 254 -3.86 4.42 3.01
N ILE A 255 -4.07 3.71 1.92
CA ILE A 255 -4.74 2.41 1.91
C ILE A 255 -3.84 1.41 1.20
N GLY A 256 -3.66 0.25 1.81
CA GLY A 256 -2.95 -0.89 1.25
C GLY A 256 -3.79 -2.15 1.33
N GLY A 257 -3.57 -3.05 0.41
CA GLY A 257 -4.19 -4.37 0.40
C GLY A 257 -3.11 -5.46 0.37
N GLY A 258 -3.45 -6.64 0.86
CA GLY A 258 -2.56 -7.78 0.78
C GLY A 258 -3.26 -9.08 1.17
N LEU A 259 -2.89 -10.16 0.50
CA LEU A 259 -3.38 -11.51 0.80
C LEU A 259 -2.60 -12.05 1.99
N VAL A 260 -3.25 -12.17 3.15
CA VAL A 260 -2.66 -12.78 4.35
C VAL A 260 -3.20 -14.19 4.51
N THR A 261 -2.34 -15.19 4.37
CA THR A 261 -2.69 -16.58 4.66
C THR A 261 -2.71 -16.80 6.17
N THR A 262 -3.90 -17.05 6.73
CA THR A 262 -4.02 -17.46 8.13
C THR A 262 -4.24 -18.97 8.22
N LYS A 263 -3.41 -19.66 9.01
CA LYS A 263 -3.71 -21.05 9.40
C LYS A 263 -4.82 -21.02 10.45
N LYS A 264 -6.00 -21.52 10.11
CA LYS A 264 -7.03 -21.76 11.11
C LYS A 264 -6.53 -22.86 12.07
N LYS A 265 -6.25 -22.52 13.34
CA LYS A 265 -6.12 -23.55 14.38
C LYS A 265 -7.48 -24.21 14.52
N ARG A 266 -7.52 -25.54 14.32
CA ARG A 266 -8.67 -26.35 14.69
C ARG A 266 -8.65 -26.57 16.20
#